data_d17b65e4cf1f7de8ca016daca51069b6
#
_entry.id   d17b65e4cf1f7de8ca016daca51069b6
#
_cell.length_a   1.000
_cell.length_b   1.000
_cell.length_c   1.000
_cell.angle_alpha   90.00
_cell.angle_beta   90.00
_cell.angle_gamma   90.00
#
_symmetry.space_group_name_H-M   'P 1'
#
loop_
_entity.id
_entity.type
_entity.pdbx_description
1 polymer ?
#
loop_
_entity_poly.entity_id
_entity_poly.type
_entity_poly.pdbx_seq_one_letter_code
_entity_poly.pdbx_strand_id
1 'polypeptide(L)'
;MKTTILFILTVAALGVFAADAGNDESDFVSIFDGKSMTGWVGNVDGYEAKDGILSCLPGKGKGGNVFHEKEYDNFVLRFEFKLTPGANNGLGLRCPLEGKPSSKGFESQILDNTSKRYAKLKDTQYHGSLYKRVAAKRGFLKPVGEWNQQEVIMNKDYVKITLNGTVILEDDDIGRFKRPGKGHVGFLGHGSLVQFKNVRIKEIKE
;
A
#
# COMPACT_ATOMS: atom_id res chain seq x y z
N MET A 1 30.27 21.34 42.00
CA MET A 1 29.67 21.26 40.64
C MET A 1 28.95 19.91 40.56
N LYS A 2 27.62 19.92 40.53
CA LYS A 2 26.79 18.70 40.37
C LYS A 2 26.39 18.61 38.91
N THR A 3 26.88 17.60 38.17
CA THR A 3 26.57 17.34 36.79
C THR A 3 25.26 16.56 36.70
N THR A 4 24.20 17.18 36.26
CA THR A 4 22.90 16.53 36.02
C THR A 4 22.95 15.88 34.64
N ILE A 5 22.92 14.56 34.59
CA ILE A 5 22.82 13.79 33.35
C ILE A 5 21.33 13.71 32.99
N LEU A 6 20.94 14.33 31.88
CA LEU A 6 19.58 14.28 31.33
C LEU A 6 19.45 13.01 30.44
N PHE A 7 18.72 12.01 30.94
CA PHE A 7 18.28 10.87 30.11
C PHE A 7 17.15 11.28 29.18
N ILE A 8 17.44 11.34 27.89
CA ILE A 8 16.40 11.50 26.88
C ILE A 8 15.82 10.12 26.58
N LEU A 9 14.60 9.88 27.08
CA LEU A 9 13.83 8.67 26.75
C LEU A 9 13.22 8.86 25.36
N THR A 10 13.80 8.23 24.35
CA THR A 10 13.18 8.12 23.02
C THR A 10 12.03 7.12 23.09
N VAL A 11 10.80 7.63 23.16
CA VAL A 11 9.59 6.81 23.02
C VAL A 11 9.44 6.51 21.52
N ALA A 12 9.74 5.28 21.14
CA ALA A 12 9.37 4.75 19.83
C ALA A 12 7.83 4.65 19.79
N ALA A 13 7.18 5.54 19.03
CA ALA A 13 5.75 5.44 18.80
C ALA A 13 5.49 4.20 17.92
N LEU A 14 5.13 3.09 18.55
CA LEU A 14 4.48 1.97 17.89
C LEU A 14 3.14 2.47 17.37
N GLY A 15 3.01 2.57 16.05
CA GLY A 15 1.73 2.87 15.40
C GLY A 15 0.74 1.73 15.68
N VAL A 16 -0.14 1.96 16.63
CA VAL A 16 -1.20 1.01 16.97
C VAL A 16 -2.30 1.18 15.92
N PHE A 17 -2.55 0.15 15.11
CA PHE A 17 -3.85 0.03 14.43
C PHE A 17 -4.90 -0.01 15.53
N ALA A 18 -5.92 0.85 15.46
CA ALA A 18 -7.03 0.80 16.41
C ALA A 18 -7.56 -0.64 16.41
N ALA A 19 -7.57 -1.27 17.58
CA ALA A 19 -8.00 -2.63 17.75
C ALA A 19 -9.51 -2.72 17.42
N ASP A 20 -9.82 -3.22 16.22
CA ASP A 20 -11.13 -3.78 15.94
C ASP A 20 -11.18 -5.17 16.61
N ALA A 21 -12.16 -5.41 17.45
CA ALA A 21 -12.26 -6.63 18.24
C ALA A 21 -12.34 -7.84 17.31
N GLY A 22 -11.23 -8.60 17.16
CA GLY A 22 -11.14 -9.80 16.34
C GLY A 22 -9.87 -9.93 15.49
N ASN A 23 -8.98 -8.94 15.48
CA ASN A 23 -7.77 -8.94 14.64
C ASN A 23 -6.56 -9.49 15.42
N ASP A 24 -6.44 -10.80 15.48
CA ASP A 24 -5.21 -11.45 15.93
C ASP A 24 -4.09 -11.18 14.90
N GLU A 25 -3.11 -10.36 15.26
CA GLU A 25 -1.91 -10.06 14.46
C GLU A 25 -1.05 -11.30 14.23
N SER A 26 -1.22 -12.37 15.02
CA SER A 26 -0.44 -13.61 14.91
C SER A 26 -0.61 -14.32 13.57
N ASP A 27 -1.73 -14.12 12.88
CA ASP A 27 -2.01 -14.71 11.58
C ASP A 27 -1.38 -13.94 10.38
N PHE A 28 -0.82 -12.75 10.62
CA PHE A 28 -0.17 -12.00 9.56
C PHE A 28 1.25 -12.48 9.31
N VAL A 29 1.57 -12.72 8.04
CA VAL A 29 2.91 -13.05 7.57
C VAL A 29 3.52 -11.81 6.92
N SER A 30 4.72 -11.42 7.34
CA SER A 30 5.48 -10.38 6.66
C SER A 30 5.86 -10.86 5.27
N ILE A 31 5.57 -10.06 4.25
CA ILE A 31 5.98 -10.30 2.85
C ILE A 31 7.10 -9.35 2.40
N PHE A 32 7.65 -8.57 3.32
CA PHE A 32 8.86 -7.77 3.15
C PHE A 32 9.74 -7.95 4.38
N ASP A 33 10.95 -8.45 4.18
CA ASP A 33 11.89 -8.79 5.26
C ASP A 33 12.59 -7.56 5.89
N GLY A 34 12.37 -6.37 5.32
CA GLY A 34 13.00 -5.12 5.75
C GLY A 34 14.45 -4.93 5.29
N LYS A 35 15.02 -5.87 4.53
CA LYS A 35 16.46 -5.91 4.19
C LYS A 35 16.71 -6.12 2.70
N SER A 36 15.85 -6.85 1.99
CA SER A 36 16.08 -7.27 0.62
C SER A 36 14.79 -7.31 -0.21
N MET A 37 14.95 -7.53 -1.52
CA MET A 37 13.85 -7.80 -2.45
C MET A 37 13.59 -9.31 -2.63
N THR A 38 14.08 -10.14 -1.72
CA THR A 38 13.82 -11.59 -1.74
C THR A 38 12.31 -11.85 -1.67
N GLY A 39 11.79 -12.71 -2.58
CA GLY A 39 10.36 -12.99 -2.70
C GLY A 39 9.58 -11.94 -3.52
N TRP A 40 10.28 -10.95 -4.12
CA TRP A 40 9.69 -9.96 -5.01
C TRP A 40 10.23 -10.11 -6.44
N VAL A 41 9.36 -9.92 -7.41
CA VAL A 41 9.66 -10.04 -8.85
C VAL A 41 9.21 -8.78 -9.61
N GLY A 42 9.68 -8.63 -10.85
CA GLY A 42 9.42 -7.46 -11.68
C GLY A 42 10.60 -6.50 -11.70
N ASN A 43 10.37 -5.19 -11.64
CA ASN A 43 11.44 -4.20 -11.71
C ASN A 43 12.07 -3.95 -10.32
N VAL A 44 12.70 -4.99 -9.76
CA VAL A 44 13.32 -4.92 -8.43
C VAL A 44 14.43 -3.87 -8.33
N ASP A 45 15.16 -3.61 -9.41
CA ASP A 45 16.21 -2.56 -9.47
C ASP A 45 15.65 -1.13 -9.37
N GLY A 46 14.33 -0.97 -9.54
CA GLY A 46 13.61 0.28 -9.33
C GLY A 46 13.27 0.56 -7.87
N TYR A 47 13.65 -0.34 -6.96
CA TYR A 47 13.38 -0.24 -5.54
C TYR A 47 14.64 -0.46 -4.72
N GLU A 48 14.69 0.14 -3.53
CA GLU A 48 15.74 -0.07 -2.52
C GLU A 48 15.10 -0.59 -1.25
N ALA A 49 15.65 -1.69 -0.71
CA ALA A 49 15.30 -2.25 0.57
C ALA A 49 16.41 -1.92 1.58
N LYS A 50 16.12 -1.07 2.56
CA LYS A 50 17.10 -0.62 3.55
C LYS A 50 16.42 -0.20 4.85
N ASP A 51 17.01 -0.59 5.99
CA ASP A 51 16.60 -0.17 7.33
C ASP A 51 15.10 -0.36 7.62
N GLY A 52 14.52 -1.47 7.16
CA GLY A 52 13.10 -1.79 7.32
C GLY A 52 12.17 -1.07 6.34
N ILE A 53 12.71 -0.31 5.39
CA ILE A 53 11.97 0.50 4.44
C ILE A 53 12.21 0.00 3.01
N LEU A 54 11.13 -0.17 2.27
CA LEU A 54 11.13 -0.39 0.83
C LEU A 54 10.85 0.95 0.14
N SER A 55 11.81 1.47 -0.61
CA SER A 55 11.71 2.75 -1.30
C SER A 55 11.55 2.55 -2.80
N CYS A 56 10.44 3.00 -3.39
CA CYS A 56 10.33 3.15 -4.84
C CYS A 56 11.25 4.30 -5.27
N LEU A 57 12.26 4.01 -6.09
CA LEU A 57 13.27 4.98 -6.46
C LEU A 57 12.73 6.03 -7.45
N PRO A 58 13.06 7.31 -7.27
CA PRO A 58 12.63 8.37 -8.18
C PRO A 58 13.46 8.40 -9.47
N GLY A 59 12.90 8.97 -10.52
CA GLY A 59 13.59 9.27 -11.77
C GLY A 59 13.09 8.49 -12.96
N LYS A 60 13.55 8.92 -14.15
CA LYS A 60 13.21 8.27 -15.43
C LYS A 60 13.81 6.86 -15.48
N GLY A 61 12.98 5.86 -15.78
CA GLY A 61 13.39 4.45 -15.82
C GLY A 61 13.54 3.79 -14.45
N LYS A 62 13.26 4.52 -13.37
CA LYS A 62 13.20 4.00 -11.99
C LYS A 62 11.76 3.74 -11.55
N GLY A 63 11.60 3.05 -10.44
CA GLY A 63 10.29 2.56 -10.01
C GLY A 63 9.85 1.39 -10.88
N GLY A 64 8.64 1.47 -11.44
CA GLY A 64 8.02 0.37 -12.19
C GLY A 64 7.30 -0.58 -11.25
N ASN A 65 6.84 -1.71 -11.80
CA ASN A 65 6.02 -2.63 -11.04
C ASN A 65 6.88 -3.69 -10.37
N VAL A 66 6.64 -3.91 -9.08
CA VAL A 66 7.16 -5.06 -8.33
C VAL A 66 6.00 -5.78 -7.67
N PHE A 67 6.07 -7.09 -7.64
CA PHE A 67 5.05 -7.95 -7.08
C PHE A 67 5.68 -8.97 -6.14
N HIS A 68 4.97 -9.32 -5.08
CA HIS A 68 5.30 -10.51 -4.30
C HIS A 68 5.10 -11.74 -5.19
N GLU A 69 6.05 -12.68 -5.16
CA GLU A 69 6.07 -13.84 -6.08
C GLU A 69 4.89 -14.81 -5.87
N LYS A 70 4.34 -14.85 -4.64
CA LYS A 70 3.15 -15.65 -4.32
C LYS A 70 1.89 -14.96 -4.83
N GLU A 71 0.96 -15.74 -5.35
CA GLU A 71 -0.39 -15.31 -5.66
C GLU A 71 -1.33 -15.44 -4.46
N TYR A 72 -2.27 -14.52 -4.35
CA TYR A 72 -3.28 -14.46 -3.30
C TYR A 72 -4.68 -14.36 -3.91
N ASP A 73 -5.64 -15.06 -3.29
CA ASP A 73 -7.06 -15.01 -3.64
C ASP A 73 -7.80 -14.09 -2.65
N ASN A 74 -8.11 -14.61 -1.46
CA ASN A 74 -8.80 -13.87 -0.41
C ASN A 74 -7.79 -13.50 0.69
N PHE A 75 -7.67 -12.23 1.03
CA PHE A 75 -6.64 -11.78 1.94
C PHE A 75 -6.96 -10.44 2.63
N VAL A 76 -6.27 -10.20 3.74
CA VAL A 76 -6.09 -8.90 4.36
C VAL A 76 -4.64 -8.49 4.19
N LEU A 77 -4.38 -7.36 3.55
CA LEU A 77 -3.05 -6.78 3.39
C LEU A 77 -2.95 -5.51 4.24
N ARG A 78 -1.91 -5.41 5.06
CA ARG A 78 -1.58 -4.23 5.87
C ARG A 78 -0.20 -3.73 5.52
N PHE A 79 -0.06 -2.41 5.42
CA PHE A 79 1.23 -1.76 5.23
C PHE A 79 1.18 -0.31 5.68
N GLU A 80 2.36 0.27 5.86
CA GLU A 80 2.52 1.70 6.04
C GLU A 80 3.20 2.29 4.80
N PHE A 81 2.81 3.51 4.44
CA PHE A 81 3.43 4.23 3.33
C PHE A 81 3.65 5.69 3.66
N LYS A 82 4.66 6.29 3.01
CA LYS A 82 5.00 7.71 3.14
C LYS A 82 5.18 8.32 1.76
N LEU A 83 4.45 9.40 1.51
CA LEU A 83 4.47 10.12 0.24
C LEU A 83 5.49 11.27 0.27
N THR A 84 6.08 11.56 -0.89
CA THR A 84 6.76 12.82 -1.16
C THR A 84 5.85 13.78 -1.96
N PRO A 85 6.18 15.10 -2.04
CA PRO A 85 5.36 16.04 -2.81
C PRO A 85 5.16 15.60 -4.26
N GLY A 86 3.90 15.50 -4.69
CA GLY A 86 3.52 15.06 -6.03
C GLY A 86 3.75 13.58 -6.33
N ALA A 87 3.92 12.75 -5.29
CA ALA A 87 4.13 11.32 -5.45
C ALA A 87 2.95 10.62 -6.11
N ASN A 88 3.28 9.64 -6.97
CA ASN A 88 2.34 8.75 -7.64
C ASN A 88 2.88 7.32 -7.60
N ASN A 89 2.06 6.41 -7.16
CA ASN A 89 2.29 4.97 -7.10
C ASN A 89 0.93 4.26 -7.15
N GLY A 90 0.90 2.95 -7.07
CA GLY A 90 -0.32 2.15 -6.94
C GLY A 90 -0.05 0.89 -6.13
N LEU A 91 -1.07 0.34 -5.53
CA LEU A 91 -1.08 -1.01 -4.98
C LEU A 91 -1.79 -1.92 -5.96
N GLY A 92 -1.06 -2.83 -6.57
CA GLY A 92 -1.60 -3.91 -7.41
C GLY A 92 -2.26 -4.98 -6.55
N LEU A 93 -3.46 -5.40 -6.92
CA LEU A 93 -4.28 -6.39 -6.21
C LEU A 93 -4.75 -7.44 -7.21
N ARG A 94 -4.47 -8.72 -6.95
CA ARG A 94 -4.78 -9.86 -7.84
C ARG A 94 -4.29 -9.60 -9.28
N CYS A 95 -3.08 -9.06 -9.42
CA CYS A 95 -2.50 -8.73 -10.71
C CYS A 95 -1.77 -9.93 -11.32
N PRO A 96 -1.83 -10.15 -12.64
CA PRO A 96 -0.86 -10.99 -13.32
C PRO A 96 0.49 -10.28 -13.40
N LEU A 97 1.59 -11.03 -13.53
CA LEU A 97 2.93 -10.46 -13.70
C LEU A 97 3.09 -9.75 -15.04
N GLU A 98 2.34 -10.17 -16.04
CA GLU A 98 2.40 -9.61 -17.38
C GLU A 98 1.21 -8.68 -17.69
N GLY A 99 1.49 -7.69 -18.54
CA GLY A 99 0.51 -6.74 -19.00
C GLY A 99 0.34 -5.55 -18.05
N LYS A 100 -0.76 -4.82 -18.24
CA LYS A 100 -1.04 -3.60 -17.47
C LYS A 100 -1.82 -3.93 -16.20
N PRO A 101 -1.25 -3.78 -14.99
CA PRO A 101 -1.88 -4.19 -13.73
C PRO A 101 -3.29 -3.61 -13.53
N SER A 102 -3.47 -2.30 -13.71
CA SER A 102 -4.77 -1.63 -13.53
C SER A 102 -5.86 -2.08 -14.50
N SER A 103 -5.51 -2.76 -15.60
CA SER A 103 -6.48 -3.29 -16.57
C SER A 103 -6.65 -4.81 -16.49
N LYS A 104 -5.67 -5.54 -15.95
CA LYS A 104 -5.70 -7.01 -15.86
C LYS A 104 -6.03 -7.50 -14.45
N GLY A 105 -5.67 -6.76 -13.42
CA GLY A 105 -6.06 -6.94 -12.02
C GLY A 105 -6.82 -5.72 -11.50
N PHE A 106 -6.62 -5.39 -10.23
CA PHE A 106 -7.07 -4.14 -9.63
C PHE A 106 -5.87 -3.29 -9.21
N GLU A 107 -6.08 -1.99 -9.15
CA GLU A 107 -5.12 -1.05 -8.59
C GLU A 107 -5.83 -0.18 -7.55
N SER A 108 -5.35 -0.20 -6.30
CA SER A 108 -5.67 0.84 -5.34
C SER A 108 -4.67 1.97 -5.48
N GLN A 109 -5.15 3.15 -5.87
CA GLN A 109 -4.28 4.30 -6.14
C GLN A 109 -3.53 4.75 -4.88
N ILE A 110 -2.24 5.06 -5.01
CA ILE A 110 -1.39 5.70 -3.98
C ILE A 110 -0.91 7.03 -4.55
N LEU A 111 -1.43 8.15 -4.01
CA LEU A 111 -1.25 9.47 -4.63
C LEU A 111 -1.19 10.58 -3.58
N ASP A 112 -0.33 11.57 -3.81
CA ASP A 112 -0.43 12.85 -3.11
C ASP A 112 -1.62 13.65 -3.65
N ASN A 113 -2.77 13.52 -2.99
CA ASN A 113 -4.02 14.20 -3.37
C ASN A 113 -3.93 15.73 -3.27
N THR A 114 -2.91 16.28 -2.57
CA THR A 114 -2.77 17.74 -2.34
C THR A 114 -2.00 18.44 -3.45
N SER A 115 -1.32 17.69 -4.29
CA SER A 115 -0.53 18.24 -5.39
C SER A 115 -1.42 18.89 -6.46
N LYS A 116 -1.11 20.14 -6.81
CA LYS A 116 -1.78 20.88 -7.90
C LYS A 116 -1.74 20.14 -9.23
N ARG A 117 -0.72 19.30 -9.42
CA ARG A 117 -0.57 18.44 -10.61
C ARG A 117 -1.80 17.53 -10.83
N TYR A 118 -2.48 17.15 -9.76
CA TYR A 118 -3.59 16.19 -9.77
C TYR A 118 -4.97 16.82 -9.57
N ALA A 119 -5.05 18.15 -9.57
CA ALA A 119 -6.31 18.88 -9.31
C ALA A 119 -7.46 18.59 -10.31
N LYS A 120 -7.14 18.04 -11.50
CA LYS A 120 -8.11 17.76 -12.56
C LYS A 120 -8.39 16.26 -12.77
N LEU A 121 -7.95 15.41 -11.85
CA LEU A 121 -8.24 13.97 -11.92
C LEU A 121 -9.73 13.70 -11.68
N LYS A 122 -10.23 12.58 -12.23
CA LYS A 122 -11.56 12.05 -11.90
C LYS A 122 -11.53 11.48 -10.48
N ASP A 123 -12.67 11.45 -9.79
CA ASP A 123 -12.77 10.96 -8.41
C ASP A 123 -12.21 9.54 -8.24
N THR A 124 -12.38 8.69 -9.24
CA THR A 124 -11.85 7.32 -9.26
C THR A 124 -10.33 7.21 -9.49
N GLN A 125 -9.60 8.33 -9.46
CA GLN A 125 -8.15 8.37 -9.68
C GLN A 125 -7.36 8.95 -8.49
N TYR A 126 -8.05 9.35 -7.41
CA TYR A 126 -7.42 9.79 -6.18
C TYR A 126 -7.04 8.62 -5.28
N HIS A 127 -6.18 8.89 -4.31
CA HIS A 127 -5.67 7.90 -3.35
C HIS A 127 -6.78 7.03 -2.78
N GLY A 128 -6.51 5.73 -2.68
CA GLY A 128 -7.42 4.72 -2.14
C GLY A 128 -8.51 4.24 -3.11
N SER A 129 -8.75 4.94 -4.23
CA SER A 129 -9.73 4.49 -5.23
C SER A 129 -9.29 3.19 -5.90
N LEU A 130 -10.22 2.29 -6.22
CA LEU A 130 -10.00 1.29 -7.28
C LEU A 130 -9.92 2.04 -8.61
N TYR A 131 -8.69 2.17 -9.12
CA TYR A 131 -8.34 3.08 -10.19
C TYR A 131 -9.25 2.96 -11.42
N LYS A 132 -9.91 4.09 -11.77
CA LYS A 132 -10.90 4.21 -12.85
C LYS A 132 -12.16 3.34 -12.67
N ARG A 133 -12.45 2.86 -11.46
CA ARG A 133 -13.60 1.99 -11.18
C ARG A 133 -14.47 2.52 -10.05
N VAL A 134 -13.93 2.54 -8.81
CA VAL A 134 -14.67 2.95 -7.61
C VAL A 134 -13.91 4.06 -6.92
N ALA A 135 -14.58 5.17 -6.64
CA ALA A 135 -13.98 6.32 -5.97
C ALA A 135 -13.89 6.09 -4.46
N ALA A 136 -12.75 6.41 -3.87
CA ALA A 136 -12.58 6.46 -2.42
C ALA A 136 -12.97 7.83 -1.85
N LYS A 137 -13.37 7.86 -0.58
CA LYS A 137 -13.51 9.09 0.20
C LYS A 137 -12.15 9.76 0.35
N ARG A 138 -12.11 11.09 0.25
CA ARG A 138 -10.89 11.90 0.36
C ARG A 138 -10.79 12.62 1.71
N GLY A 139 -9.60 13.13 2.05
CA GLY A 139 -9.37 13.94 3.26
C GLY A 139 -8.79 13.16 4.45
N PHE A 140 -8.40 11.90 4.26
CA PHE A 140 -7.90 11.01 5.33
C PHE A 140 -6.39 10.71 5.25
N LEU A 141 -5.69 11.23 4.23
CA LEU A 141 -4.22 11.20 4.19
C LEU A 141 -3.65 12.14 5.25
N LYS A 142 -2.60 11.70 5.91
CA LYS A 142 -1.74 12.58 6.70
C LYS A 142 -0.93 13.50 5.78
N PRO A 143 -0.38 14.60 6.30
CA PRO A 143 0.51 15.47 5.54
C PRO A 143 1.62 14.71 4.82
N VAL A 144 2.02 15.21 3.64
CA VAL A 144 3.15 14.67 2.90
C VAL A 144 4.40 14.62 3.78
N GLY A 145 5.13 13.51 3.75
CA GLY A 145 6.28 13.26 4.63
C GLY A 145 5.94 12.48 5.90
N GLU A 146 4.67 12.27 6.21
CA GLU A 146 4.23 11.45 7.34
C GLU A 146 3.85 10.03 6.92
N TRP A 147 4.00 9.08 7.85
CA TRP A 147 3.59 7.70 7.64
C TRP A 147 2.08 7.53 7.76
N ASN A 148 1.46 7.00 6.71
CA ASN A 148 0.07 6.58 6.68
C ASN A 148 -0.01 5.06 6.88
N GLN A 149 -1.11 4.58 7.46
CA GLN A 149 -1.42 3.15 7.61
C GLN A 149 -2.58 2.80 6.69
N GLN A 150 -2.43 1.74 5.91
CA GLN A 150 -3.48 1.25 5.03
C GLN A 150 -3.71 -0.24 5.23
N GLU A 151 -4.99 -0.60 5.28
CA GLU A 151 -5.47 -1.98 5.22
C GLU A 151 -6.33 -2.15 3.97
N VAL A 152 -6.14 -3.28 3.29
CA VAL A 152 -6.98 -3.69 2.17
C VAL A 152 -7.46 -5.11 2.41
N ILE A 153 -8.78 -5.30 2.40
CA ILE A 153 -9.43 -6.61 2.42
C ILE A 153 -9.92 -6.91 1.02
N MET A 154 -9.54 -8.08 0.49
CA MET A 154 -10.09 -8.67 -0.72
C MET A 154 -10.67 -10.03 -0.36
N ASN A 155 -11.99 -10.19 -0.49
CA ASN A 155 -12.66 -11.46 -0.21
C ASN A 155 -13.75 -11.73 -1.25
N LYS A 156 -13.51 -12.67 -2.16
CA LYS A 156 -14.36 -12.92 -3.33
C LYS A 156 -14.60 -11.62 -4.10
N ASP A 157 -15.82 -11.17 -4.18
CA ASP A 157 -16.23 -9.93 -4.86
C ASP A 157 -16.30 -8.70 -3.93
N TYR A 158 -15.87 -8.88 -2.66
CA TYR A 158 -15.82 -7.80 -1.68
C TYR A 158 -14.43 -7.17 -1.60
N VAL A 159 -14.39 -5.84 -1.51
CA VAL A 159 -13.20 -5.06 -1.19
C VAL A 159 -13.50 -4.01 -0.13
N LYS A 160 -12.61 -3.87 0.84
CA LYS A 160 -12.63 -2.76 1.80
C LYS A 160 -11.23 -2.16 1.93
N ILE A 161 -11.15 -0.83 1.90
CA ILE A 161 -9.91 -0.08 2.09
C ILE A 161 -10.08 0.85 3.28
N THR A 162 -9.22 0.66 4.28
CA THR A 162 -9.14 1.48 5.48
C THR A 162 -7.85 2.28 5.46
N LEU A 163 -7.93 3.59 5.64
CA LEU A 163 -6.80 4.50 5.70
C LEU A 163 -6.79 5.23 7.06
N ASN A 164 -5.70 5.10 7.81
CA ASN A 164 -5.54 5.74 9.11
C ASN A 164 -6.73 5.49 10.06
N GLY A 165 -7.29 4.27 10.06
CA GLY A 165 -8.44 3.86 10.87
C GLY A 165 -9.81 4.21 10.27
N THR A 166 -9.89 4.89 9.12
CA THR A 166 -11.17 5.25 8.48
C THR A 166 -11.40 4.42 7.22
N VAL A 167 -12.60 3.82 7.08
CA VAL A 167 -13.02 3.14 5.85
C VAL A 167 -13.28 4.18 4.76
N ILE A 168 -12.38 4.20 3.75
CA ILE A 168 -12.44 5.15 2.64
C ILE A 168 -13.08 4.58 1.38
N LEU A 169 -13.08 3.24 1.23
CA LEU A 169 -13.74 2.54 0.14
C LEU A 169 -14.27 1.20 0.65
N GLU A 170 -15.47 0.87 0.24
CA GLU A 170 -16.11 -0.43 0.45
C GLU A 170 -17.01 -0.72 -0.74
N ASP A 171 -16.92 -1.95 -1.28
CA ASP A 171 -17.69 -2.39 -2.45
C ASP A 171 -17.84 -3.92 -2.40
N ASP A 172 -19.04 -4.43 -2.52
CA ASP A 172 -19.40 -5.86 -2.38
C ASP A 172 -19.66 -6.56 -3.73
N ASP A 173 -19.47 -5.86 -4.85
CA ASP A 173 -19.69 -6.38 -6.20
C ASP A 173 -18.56 -6.03 -7.18
N ILE A 174 -17.30 -6.20 -6.77
CA ILE A 174 -16.18 -5.97 -7.70
C ILE A 174 -16.11 -7.03 -8.81
N GLY A 175 -16.84 -8.15 -8.67
CA GLY A 175 -17.00 -9.19 -9.71
C GLY A 175 -17.53 -8.64 -11.03
N ARG A 176 -18.37 -7.57 -10.99
CA ARG A 176 -18.85 -6.88 -12.20
C ARG A 176 -17.74 -6.38 -13.11
N PHE A 177 -16.51 -6.20 -12.60
CA PHE A 177 -15.37 -5.80 -13.40
C PHE A 177 -14.66 -6.95 -14.12
N LYS A 178 -15.06 -8.21 -13.88
CA LYS A 178 -14.55 -9.42 -14.54
C LYS A 178 -13.02 -9.51 -14.48
N ARG A 179 -12.46 -9.44 -13.27
CA ARG A 179 -11.03 -9.55 -12.99
C ARG A 179 -10.70 -10.91 -12.37
N PRO A 180 -9.43 -11.33 -12.40
CA PRO A 180 -9.02 -12.57 -11.74
C PRO A 180 -9.41 -12.60 -10.27
N GLY A 181 -9.87 -13.73 -9.78
CA GLY A 181 -10.10 -14.00 -8.36
C GLY A 181 -8.79 -14.13 -7.60
N LYS A 182 -7.70 -14.54 -8.28
CA LYS A 182 -6.38 -14.79 -7.72
C LYS A 182 -5.30 -14.08 -8.54
N GLY A 183 -4.21 -13.67 -7.88
CA GLY A 183 -3.03 -13.07 -8.52
C GLY A 183 -2.12 -12.41 -7.50
N HIS A 184 -1.12 -11.70 -7.98
CA HIS A 184 -0.07 -11.10 -7.18
C HIS A 184 -0.53 -9.77 -6.54
N VAL A 185 0.07 -9.47 -5.38
CA VAL A 185 0.02 -8.13 -4.76
C VAL A 185 1.36 -7.45 -4.95
N GLY A 186 1.37 -6.10 -5.09
CA GLY A 186 2.63 -5.41 -5.30
C GLY A 186 2.49 -3.91 -5.44
N PHE A 187 3.60 -3.21 -5.70
CA PHE A 187 3.64 -1.77 -5.85
C PHE A 187 3.90 -1.36 -7.29
N LEU A 188 3.16 -0.36 -7.75
CA LEU A 188 3.12 0.09 -9.14
C LEU A 188 3.78 1.48 -9.23
N GLY A 189 5.11 1.50 -9.30
CA GLY A 189 5.89 2.73 -9.26
C GLY A 189 5.84 3.52 -10.55
N HIS A 190 5.71 4.84 -10.42
CA HIS A 190 5.68 5.81 -11.52
C HIS A 190 6.84 6.81 -11.48
N GLY A 191 8.00 6.38 -10.92
CA GLY A 191 9.21 7.22 -10.84
C GLY A 191 9.15 8.33 -9.78
N SER A 192 8.24 8.23 -8.82
CA SER A 192 8.18 9.09 -7.63
C SER A 192 8.72 8.32 -6.43
N LEU A 193 9.41 9.02 -5.51
CA LEU A 193 9.77 8.43 -4.24
C LEU A 193 8.51 8.20 -3.40
N VAL A 194 8.20 6.95 -3.15
CA VAL A 194 7.23 6.49 -2.16
C VAL A 194 7.91 5.43 -1.32
N GLN A 195 7.75 5.50 -0.01
CA GLN A 195 8.34 4.56 0.93
C GLN A 195 7.26 3.69 1.55
N PHE A 196 7.59 2.42 1.75
CA PHE A 196 6.72 1.41 2.35
C PHE A 196 7.44 0.69 3.47
N LYS A 197 6.71 0.24 4.49
CA LYS A 197 7.22 -0.62 5.57
C LYS A 197 6.09 -1.45 6.16
N ASN A 198 6.44 -2.41 7.03
CA ASN A 198 5.47 -3.26 7.74
C ASN A 198 4.46 -3.92 6.79
N VAL A 199 4.94 -4.37 5.61
CA VAL A 199 4.10 -5.00 4.58
C VAL A 199 3.83 -6.44 5.00
N ARG A 200 2.59 -6.74 5.36
CA ARG A 200 2.19 -8.05 5.86
C ARG A 200 0.81 -8.45 5.37
N ILE A 201 0.60 -9.73 5.19
CA ILE A 201 -0.61 -10.30 4.62
C ILE A 201 -1.12 -11.47 5.46
N LYS A 202 -2.44 -11.58 5.55
CA LYS A 202 -3.17 -12.71 6.12
C LYS A 202 -4.10 -13.26 5.05
N GLU A 203 -3.98 -14.55 4.74
CA GLU A 203 -4.91 -15.22 3.84
C GLU A 203 -6.22 -15.53 4.58
N ILE A 204 -7.34 -15.21 3.95
CA ILE A 204 -8.67 -15.56 4.44
C ILE A 204 -8.97 -16.97 3.91
N LYS A 205 -9.09 -17.94 4.82
CA LYS A 205 -9.47 -19.30 4.50
C LYS A 205 -10.99 -19.38 4.30
N GLU A 206 -11.42 -20.19 3.35
CA GLU A 206 -12.84 -20.52 3.16
C GLU A 206 -13.38 -21.41 4.29
#